data_e7ec853227f1f632916f72c4d318afed
#
_entry.id   e7ec853227f1f632916f72c4d318afed
#
_cell.length_a   1.000
_cell.length_b   1.000
_cell.length_c   1.000
_cell.angle_alpha   90.00
_cell.angle_beta   90.00
_cell.angle_gamma   90.00
#
_symmetry.space_group_name_H-M   'P 1'
#
loop_
_entity.id
_entity.type
_entity.pdbx_description
1 polymer ?
#
loop_
_entity_poly.entity_id
_entity_poly.type
_entity_poly.pdbx_seq_one_letter_code
_entity_poly.pdbx_strand_id
1 'polypeptide(L)'
;LQICLAYLDDVVIFSRDLDEHLDRLKQVFQRLQAAGLKLKPSKCNILQRRVTFLGHVVTAEGIATDPQKVQAVSEWPVPECVRDVRVFVSLASYYRKFVKGFAEIAAPLHNLTKKSARFTWQEEHQRAFERLKEALVTAPVLVTPDNEHEYVLDTDASEHSMGAVLSMVVDGQERVVAYASKVFTKCQRNYCVTRRELLTVVTF
;
A
#
# COMPACT_ATOMS: atom_id res chain seq x y z
N LEU A 1 -24.52 -1.49 9.09
CA LEU A 1 -23.36 -0.78 9.67
C LEU A 1 -22.24 -1.78 9.90
N GLN A 2 -21.08 -1.53 9.29
CA GLN A 2 -19.92 -2.37 9.47
C GLN A 2 -19.26 -1.98 10.81
N ILE A 3 -19.22 -2.90 11.78
CA ILE A 3 -18.70 -2.64 13.13
C ILE A 3 -17.27 -3.16 13.33
N CYS A 4 -16.83 -4.05 12.46
CA CYS A 4 -15.48 -4.62 12.45
C CYS A 4 -15.09 -5.06 11.05
N LEU A 5 -13.79 -5.25 10.83
CA LEU A 5 -13.21 -5.95 9.68
C LEU A 5 -12.59 -7.25 10.18
N ALA A 6 -12.86 -8.34 9.48
CA ALA A 6 -12.24 -9.64 9.75
C ALA A 6 -11.47 -10.10 8.52
N TYR A 7 -10.26 -10.55 8.72
CA TYR A 7 -9.42 -11.16 7.71
C TYR A 7 -8.77 -12.42 8.29
N LEU A 8 -9.26 -13.58 7.87
CA LEU A 8 -8.88 -14.87 8.44
C LEU A 8 -9.05 -14.85 9.98
N ASP A 9 -7.98 -14.98 10.73
CA ASP A 9 -7.97 -15.01 12.20
C ASP A 9 -7.88 -13.62 12.85
N ASP A 10 -7.59 -12.58 12.05
CA ASP A 10 -7.41 -11.22 12.56
C ASP A 10 -8.72 -10.43 12.47
N VAL A 11 -9.12 -9.82 13.59
CA VAL A 11 -10.32 -8.97 13.68
C VAL A 11 -9.92 -7.59 14.21
N VAL A 12 -10.26 -6.53 13.48
CA VAL A 12 -10.13 -5.15 13.96
C VAL A 12 -11.51 -4.54 14.16
N ILE A 13 -11.71 -3.93 15.33
CA ILE A 13 -12.94 -3.21 15.71
C ILE A 13 -12.59 -1.73 15.76
N PHE A 14 -13.40 -0.90 15.15
CA PHE A 14 -13.21 0.54 15.08
C PHE A 14 -14.51 1.26 15.44
N SER A 15 -14.40 2.51 15.92
CA SER A 15 -15.53 3.35 16.34
C SER A 15 -15.09 4.81 16.35
N ARG A 16 -16.05 5.72 16.48
CA ARG A 16 -15.79 7.17 16.57
C ARG A 16 -15.46 7.59 18.00
N ASP A 17 -16.09 6.98 18.99
CA ASP A 17 -15.93 7.28 20.40
C ASP A 17 -15.84 6.01 21.27
N LEU A 18 -15.64 6.18 22.57
CA LEU A 18 -15.44 5.09 23.52
C LEU A 18 -16.74 4.29 23.76
N ASP A 19 -17.88 4.96 23.88
CA ASP A 19 -19.13 4.28 24.19
C ASP A 19 -19.56 3.41 23.02
N GLU A 20 -19.49 3.91 21.80
CA GLU A 20 -19.69 3.12 20.59
C GLU A 20 -18.70 1.95 20.50
N HIS A 21 -17.43 2.18 20.90
CA HIS A 21 -16.42 1.13 20.88
C HIS A 21 -16.75 -0.03 21.82
N LEU A 22 -17.17 0.29 23.05
CA LEU A 22 -17.57 -0.70 24.04
C LEU A 22 -18.80 -1.52 23.58
N ASP A 23 -19.77 -0.85 22.96
CA ASP A 23 -20.93 -1.54 22.39
C ASP A 23 -20.56 -2.47 21.24
N ARG A 24 -19.67 -2.02 20.33
CA ARG A 24 -19.18 -2.84 19.21
C ARG A 24 -18.35 -4.03 19.72
N LEU A 25 -17.48 -3.83 20.70
CA LEU A 25 -16.74 -4.91 21.37
C LEU A 25 -17.69 -5.96 21.95
N LYS A 26 -18.71 -5.53 22.69
CA LYS A 26 -19.73 -6.43 23.25
C LYS A 26 -20.40 -7.27 22.18
N GLN A 27 -20.84 -6.64 21.09
CA GLN A 27 -21.51 -7.33 19.98
C GLN A 27 -20.58 -8.37 19.32
N VAL A 28 -19.31 -8.02 19.08
CA VAL A 28 -18.33 -8.94 18.47
C VAL A 28 -18.05 -10.11 19.42
N PHE A 29 -17.84 -9.85 20.71
CA PHE A 29 -17.58 -10.92 21.70
C PHE A 29 -18.79 -11.86 21.84
N GLN A 30 -20.01 -11.35 21.83
CA GLN A 30 -21.21 -12.19 21.86
C GLN A 30 -21.30 -13.10 20.62
N ARG A 31 -20.97 -12.58 19.42
CA ARG A 31 -20.95 -13.40 18.19
C ARG A 31 -19.87 -14.46 18.22
N LEU A 32 -18.67 -14.14 18.71
CA LEU A 32 -17.58 -15.10 18.84
C LEU A 32 -17.96 -16.21 19.85
N GLN A 33 -18.57 -15.84 20.99
CA GLN A 33 -19.05 -16.78 21.98
C GLN A 33 -20.14 -17.71 21.42
N ALA A 34 -21.11 -17.16 20.70
CA ALA A 34 -22.17 -17.92 20.04
C ALA A 34 -21.64 -18.91 18.99
N ALA A 35 -20.53 -18.55 18.32
CA ALA A 35 -19.83 -19.40 17.36
C ALA A 35 -18.87 -20.42 18.02
N GLY A 36 -18.78 -20.44 19.36
CA GLY A 36 -17.86 -21.33 20.08
C GLY A 36 -16.37 -20.97 19.94
N LEU A 37 -16.06 -19.76 19.44
CA LEU A 37 -14.69 -19.30 19.28
C LEU A 37 -14.11 -18.77 20.59
N LYS A 38 -12.83 -19.07 20.82
CA LYS A 38 -12.11 -18.62 22.02
C LYS A 38 -11.05 -17.58 21.64
N LEU A 39 -11.02 -16.49 22.38
CA LEU A 39 -9.99 -15.48 22.26
C LEU A 39 -8.81 -15.79 23.20
N LYS A 40 -7.59 -15.47 22.75
CA LYS A 40 -6.40 -15.51 23.59
C LYS A 40 -6.12 -14.08 24.09
N PRO A 41 -6.33 -13.74 25.37
CA PRO A 41 -6.19 -12.37 25.88
C PRO A 41 -4.83 -11.73 25.60
N SER A 42 -3.74 -12.52 25.65
CA SER A 42 -2.38 -12.02 25.37
C SER A 42 -2.14 -11.61 23.90
N LYS A 43 -3.07 -11.92 23.00
CA LYS A 43 -3.05 -11.48 21.58
C LYS A 43 -4.07 -10.38 21.28
N CYS A 44 -4.85 -9.96 22.28
CA CYS A 44 -5.87 -8.94 22.12
C CYS A 44 -5.31 -7.56 22.50
N ASN A 45 -5.27 -6.65 21.54
CA ASN A 45 -4.93 -5.25 21.76
C ASN A 45 -6.24 -4.46 21.85
N ILE A 46 -6.72 -4.21 23.05
CA ILE A 46 -8.03 -3.58 23.31
C ILE A 46 -7.83 -2.09 23.60
N LEU A 47 -8.73 -1.22 23.10
CA LEU A 47 -8.76 0.23 23.36
C LEU A 47 -7.45 0.94 22.97
N GLN A 48 -6.84 0.53 21.87
CA GLN A 48 -5.64 1.17 21.34
C GLN A 48 -5.97 2.23 20.29
N ARG A 49 -5.35 3.39 20.37
CA ARG A 49 -5.45 4.44 19.33
C ARG A 49 -4.58 4.18 18.11
N ARG A 50 -3.65 3.24 18.23
CA ARG A 50 -2.72 2.82 17.19
C ARG A 50 -2.66 1.30 17.18
N VAL A 51 -3.03 0.69 16.06
CA VAL A 51 -3.11 -0.76 15.92
C VAL A 51 -2.36 -1.20 14.67
N THR A 52 -1.52 -2.22 14.80
CA THR A 52 -0.97 -2.91 13.62
C THR A 52 -1.97 -3.96 13.15
N PHE A 53 -2.41 -3.82 11.91
CA PHE A 53 -3.35 -4.74 11.27
C PHE A 53 -2.89 -5.04 9.85
N LEU A 54 -2.73 -6.32 9.51
CA LEU A 54 -2.28 -6.77 8.19
C LEU A 54 -1.03 -6.00 7.70
N GLY A 55 0.01 -5.87 8.55
CA GLY A 55 1.26 -5.20 8.18
C GLY A 55 1.14 -3.68 7.92
N HIS A 56 0.06 -3.07 8.36
CA HIS A 56 -0.13 -1.61 8.33
C HIS A 56 -0.37 -1.10 9.74
N VAL A 57 0.04 0.11 10.02
CA VAL A 57 -0.32 0.82 11.24
C VAL A 57 -1.52 1.69 10.94
N VAL A 58 -2.61 1.45 11.65
CA VAL A 58 -3.87 2.20 11.56
C VAL A 58 -3.96 3.15 12.74
N THR A 59 -4.22 4.42 12.48
CA THR A 59 -4.40 5.50 13.48
C THR A 59 -5.58 6.38 13.08
N ALA A 60 -5.90 7.38 13.91
CA ALA A 60 -6.91 8.38 13.57
C ALA A 60 -6.51 9.24 12.36
N GLU A 61 -5.21 9.46 12.15
CA GLU A 61 -4.67 10.26 11.04
C GLU A 61 -4.69 9.49 9.72
N GLY A 62 -4.80 8.15 9.77
CA GLY A 62 -4.84 7.30 8.58
C GLY A 62 -4.04 6.01 8.72
N ILE A 63 -3.54 5.53 7.58
CA ILE A 63 -2.84 4.26 7.45
C ILE A 63 -1.37 4.53 7.09
N ALA A 64 -0.45 3.93 7.82
CA ALA A 64 0.98 3.96 7.55
C ALA A 64 1.55 2.56 7.31
N THR A 65 2.77 2.49 6.80
CA THR A 65 3.54 1.25 6.73
C THR A 65 3.92 0.77 8.13
N ASP A 66 4.08 -0.55 8.31
CA ASP A 66 4.55 -1.12 9.56
C ASP A 66 6.05 -0.82 9.77
N PRO A 67 6.45 -0.11 10.84
CA PRO A 67 7.86 0.25 11.08
C PRO A 67 8.80 -0.94 11.11
N GLN A 68 8.37 -2.09 11.65
CA GLN A 68 9.20 -3.30 11.68
C GLN A 68 9.46 -3.83 10.27
N LYS A 69 8.45 -3.77 9.38
CA LYS A 69 8.59 -4.17 7.99
C LYS A 69 9.47 -3.19 7.21
N VAL A 70 9.30 -1.90 7.46
CA VAL A 70 10.13 -0.84 6.85
C VAL A 70 11.58 -0.96 7.28
N GLN A 71 11.86 -1.23 8.56
CA GLN A 71 13.21 -1.49 9.03
C GLN A 71 13.83 -2.69 8.32
N ALA A 72 13.10 -3.81 8.23
CA ALA A 72 13.57 -4.98 7.49
C ALA A 72 13.87 -4.67 6.01
N VAL A 73 13.09 -3.76 5.38
CA VAL A 73 13.38 -3.27 4.02
C VAL A 73 14.64 -2.42 3.99
N SER A 74 14.84 -1.51 4.94
CA SER A 74 16.02 -0.65 4.99
C SER A 74 17.33 -1.46 5.13
N GLU A 75 17.29 -2.55 5.86
CA GLU A 75 18.43 -3.46 6.10
C GLU A 75 18.53 -4.58 5.05
N TRP A 76 17.64 -4.60 4.04
CA TRP A 76 17.59 -5.66 3.04
C TRP A 76 18.90 -5.73 2.24
N PRO A 77 19.55 -6.91 2.15
CA PRO A 77 20.78 -7.07 1.40
C PRO A 77 20.55 -6.90 -0.11
N VAL A 78 21.60 -6.55 -0.83
CA VAL A 78 21.57 -6.49 -2.29
C VAL A 78 21.25 -7.88 -2.84
N PRO A 79 20.25 -8.01 -3.74
CA PRO A 79 19.89 -9.29 -4.35
C PRO A 79 21.03 -9.91 -5.16
N GLU A 80 21.32 -11.18 -4.93
CA GLU A 80 22.37 -11.92 -5.63
C GLU A 80 21.81 -12.84 -6.73
N CYS A 81 20.50 -13.06 -6.75
CA CYS A 81 19.83 -13.91 -7.74
C CYS A 81 18.40 -13.43 -8.05
N VAL A 82 17.81 -14.00 -9.11
CA VAL A 82 16.42 -13.70 -9.54
C VAL A 82 15.40 -13.94 -8.43
N ARG A 83 15.65 -14.95 -7.58
CA ARG A 83 14.74 -15.28 -6.46
C ARG A 83 14.71 -14.14 -5.45
N ASP A 84 15.87 -13.60 -5.09
CA ASP A 84 15.98 -12.51 -4.11
C ASP A 84 15.28 -11.25 -4.63
N VAL A 85 15.49 -10.93 -5.92
CA VAL A 85 14.78 -9.82 -6.58
C VAL A 85 13.27 -10.02 -6.49
N ARG A 86 12.75 -11.22 -6.77
CA ARG A 86 11.31 -11.50 -6.67
C ARG A 86 10.78 -11.33 -5.26
N VAL A 87 11.49 -11.79 -4.25
CA VAL A 87 11.09 -11.66 -2.85
C VAL A 87 11.04 -10.20 -2.45
N PHE A 88 12.10 -9.43 -2.75
CA PHE A 88 12.14 -8.00 -2.48
C PHE A 88 11.02 -7.23 -3.19
N VAL A 89 10.87 -7.42 -4.51
CA VAL A 89 9.83 -6.73 -5.30
C VAL A 89 8.42 -7.12 -4.85
N SER A 90 8.20 -8.38 -4.43
CA SER A 90 6.89 -8.80 -3.88
C SER A 90 6.57 -8.06 -2.58
N LEU A 91 7.54 -7.94 -1.67
CA LEU A 91 7.37 -7.18 -0.44
C LEU A 91 7.14 -5.67 -0.74
N ALA A 92 7.95 -5.08 -1.61
CA ALA A 92 7.78 -3.69 -2.02
C ALA A 92 6.42 -3.44 -2.69
N SER A 93 5.95 -4.38 -3.51
CA SER A 93 4.64 -4.30 -4.18
C SER A 93 3.46 -4.34 -3.22
N TYR A 94 3.62 -4.95 -2.05
CA TYR A 94 2.59 -4.92 -1.00
C TYR A 94 2.30 -3.49 -0.52
N TYR A 95 3.34 -2.65 -0.46
CA TYR A 95 3.25 -1.25 -0.05
C TYR A 95 3.18 -0.26 -1.22
N ARG A 96 2.93 -0.72 -2.44
CA ARG A 96 2.95 0.12 -3.65
C ARG A 96 2.03 1.34 -3.60
N LYS A 97 0.92 1.25 -2.86
CA LYS A 97 -0.04 2.35 -2.68
C LYS A 97 0.53 3.54 -1.91
N PHE A 98 1.66 3.35 -1.23
CA PHE A 98 2.39 4.40 -0.51
C PHE A 98 3.49 5.04 -1.35
N VAL A 99 3.80 4.50 -2.54
CA VAL A 99 4.95 4.91 -3.35
C VAL A 99 4.48 5.51 -4.66
N LYS A 100 4.70 6.82 -4.82
CA LYS A 100 4.46 7.52 -6.09
C LYS A 100 5.38 6.95 -7.18
N GLY A 101 4.80 6.61 -8.34
CA GLY A 101 5.60 6.10 -9.48
C GLY A 101 6.22 4.71 -9.27
N PHE A 102 5.69 3.90 -8.34
CA PHE A 102 6.22 2.56 -8.02
C PHE A 102 6.57 1.72 -9.24
N ALA A 103 5.69 1.69 -10.25
CA ALA A 103 5.87 0.83 -11.42
C ALA A 103 7.10 1.23 -12.25
N GLU A 104 7.40 2.51 -12.35
CA GLU A 104 8.59 3.03 -13.04
C GLU A 104 9.88 2.72 -12.26
N ILE A 105 9.86 2.99 -10.96
CA ILE A 105 11.01 2.70 -10.08
C ILE A 105 11.33 1.21 -10.08
N ALA A 106 10.32 0.34 -10.02
CA ALA A 106 10.49 -1.11 -9.96
C ALA A 106 10.78 -1.76 -11.34
N ALA A 107 10.59 -1.04 -12.46
CA ALA A 107 10.71 -1.61 -13.80
C ALA A 107 12.06 -2.30 -14.09
N PRO A 108 13.24 -1.75 -13.73
CA PRO A 108 14.51 -2.44 -13.93
C PRO A 108 14.57 -3.77 -13.20
N LEU A 109 14.12 -3.81 -11.94
CA LEU A 109 14.09 -5.04 -11.13
C LEU A 109 13.12 -6.08 -11.69
N HIS A 110 11.94 -5.65 -12.14
CA HIS A 110 11.00 -6.54 -12.83
C HIS A 110 11.59 -7.13 -14.12
N ASN A 111 12.41 -6.38 -14.86
CA ASN A 111 13.06 -6.87 -16.06
C ASN A 111 14.01 -8.03 -15.77
N LEU A 112 14.76 -8.00 -14.66
CA LEU A 112 15.60 -9.11 -14.22
C LEU A 112 14.83 -10.40 -13.89
N THR A 113 13.56 -10.31 -13.60
CA THR A 113 12.73 -11.49 -13.25
C THR A 113 12.09 -12.20 -14.45
N LYS A 114 12.25 -11.66 -15.66
CA LYS A 114 11.70 -12.25 -16.89
C LYS A 114 12.39 -13.57 -17.23
N LYS A 115 11.64 -14.53 -17.79
CA LYS A 115 12.14 -15.88 -18.13
C LYS A 115 13.35 -15.87 -19.07
N SER A 116 13.45 -14.87 -19.97
CA SER A 116 14.54 -14.73 -20.94
C SER A 116 15.70 -13.87 -20.48
N ALA A 117 15.61 -13.27 -19.28
CA ALA A 117 16.66 -12.41 -18.78
C ALA A 117 17.78 -13.22 -18.12
N ARG A 118 19.03 -12.93 -18.50
CA ARG A 118 20.21 -13.36 -17.75
C ARG A 118 20.35 -12.46 -16.53
N PHE A 119 20.50 -13.03 -15.34
CA PHE A 119 20.72 -12.24 -14.14
C PHE A 119 22.09 -11.56 -14.21
N THR A 120 22.09 -10.26 -14.30
CA THR A 120 23.29 -9.41 -14.25
C THR A 120 22.91 -8.15 -13.49
N TRP A 121 23.41 -8.03 -12.26
CA TRP A 121 23.17 -6.85 -11.43
C TRP A 121 24.03 -5.70 -11.93
N GLN A 122 23.40 -4.59 -12.31
CA GLN A 122 24.05 -3.38 -12.87
C GLN A 122 23.64 -2.17 -12.04
N GLU A 123 24.22 -1.02 -12.32
CA GLU A 123 23.96 0.21 -11.58
C GLU A 123 22.49 0.67 -11.66
N GLU A 124 21.81 0.46 -12.78
CA GLU A 124 20.38 0.75 -12.92
C GLU A 124 19.51 -0.05 -11.93
N HIS A 125 19.88 -1.31 -11.67
CA HIS A 125 19.20 -2.19 -10.72
C HIS A 125 19.49 -1.74 -9.29
N GLN A 126 20.73 -1.36 -9.00
CA GLN A 126 21.14 -0.82 -7.70
C GLN A 126 20.36 0.47 -7.39
N ARG A 127 20.30 1.40 -8.33
CA ARG A 127 19.53 2.65 -8.18
C ARG A 127 18.03 2.39 -7.96
N ALA A 128 17.43 1.47 -8.72
CA ALA A 128 16.03 1.09 -8.56
C ALA A 128 15.76 0.47 -7.18
N PHE A 129 16.68 -0.38 -6.71
CA PHE A 129 16.61 -1.01 -5.41
C PHE A 129 16.68 0.02 -4.28
N GLU A 130 17.66 0.93 -4.32
CA GLU A 130 17.84 1.98 -3.31
C GLU A 130 16.66 2.97 -3.29
N ARG A 131 16.18 3.40 -4.47
CA ARG A 131 15.01 4.27 -4.57
C ARG A 131 13.75 3.63 -4.01
N LEU A 132 13.53 2.33 -4.21
CA LEU A 132 12.40 1.63 -3.60
C LEU A 132 12.55 1.54 -2.07
N LYS A 133 13.75 1.26 -1.56
CA LYS A 133 14.03 1.26 -0.11
C LYS A 133 13.72 2.63 0.49
N GLU A 134 14.27 3.69 -0.09
CA GLU A 134 14.04 5.07 0.36
C GLU A 134 12.56 5.43 0.33
N ALA A 135 11.86 5.16 -0.78
CA ALA A 135 10.44 5.46 -0.93
C ALA A 135 9.56 4.73 0.09
N LEU A 136 9.93 3.53 0.52
CA LEU A 136 9.21 2.77 1.54
C LEU A 136 9.53 3.27 2.95
N VAL A 137 10.75 3.69 3.22
CA VAL A 137 11.18 4.26 4.50
C VAL A 137 10.55 5.64 4.72
N THR A 138 10.45 6.45 3.67
CA THR A 138 9.87 7.81 3.72
C THR A 138 8.39 7.85 3.35
N ALA A 139 7.73 6.69 3.29
CA ALA A 139 6.33 6.58 2.89
C ALA A 139 5.41 7.46 3.75
N PRO A 140 4.49 8.23 3.13
CA PRO A 140 3.58 9.08 3.86
C PRO A 140 2.51 8.27 4.60
N VAL A 141 1.86 8.92 5.58
CA VAL A 141 0.58 8.43 6.11
C VAL A 141 -0.50 8.70 5.08
N LEU A 142 -1.24 7.66 4.68
CA LEU A 142 -2.36 7.78 3.76
C LEU A 142 -3.65 7.94 4.56
N VAL A 143 -4.50 8.88 4.16
CA VAL A 143 -5.80 9.04 4.83
C VAL A 143 -6.74 7.89 4.48
N THR A 144 -7.59 7.53 5.45
CA THR A 144 -8.63 6.52 5.21
C THR A 144 -9.76 7.15 4.40
N PRO A 145 -10.17 6.56 3.27
CA PRO A 145 -11.26 7.10 2.47
C PRO A 145 -12.59 7.03 3.22
N ASP A 146 -13.44 8.01 3.00
CA ASP A 146 -14.82 8.07 3.48
C ASP A 146 -15.80 8.48 2.36
N ASN A 147 -17.08 8.63 2.67
CA ASN A 147 -18.11 9.06 1.72
C ASN A 147 -18.58 10.50 1.96
N GLU A 148 -17.91 11.25 2.81
CA GLU A 148 -18.33 12.59 3.25
C GLU A 148 -17.52 13.69 2.55
N HIS A 149 -16.31 13.35 2.09
CA HIS A 149 -15.37 14.31 1.48
C HIS A 149 -15.29 14.17 -0.04
N GLU A 150 -14.86 15.24 -0.68
CA GLU A 150 -14.60 15.30 -2.11
C GLU A 150 -13.25 14.65 -2.44
N TYR A 151 -13.18 13.98 -3.60
CA TYR A 151 -11.97 13.31 -4.08
C TYR A 151 -11.41 14.02 -5.29
N VAL A 152 -10.08 14.09 -5.35
CA VAL A 152 -9.31 14.58 -6.50
C VAL A 152 -8.46 13.42 -7.02
N LEU A 153 -8.56 13.16 -8.32
CA LEU A 153 -7.74 12.18 -9.01
C LEU A 153 -6.81 12.89 -9.98
N ASP A 154 -5.54 13.01 -9.62
CA ASP A 154 -4.49 13.49 -10.50
C ASP A 154 -3.90 12.35 -11.30
N THR A 155 -3.79 12.54 -12.61
CA THR A 155 -3.20 11.55 -13.51
C THR A 155 -2.08 12.15 -14.32
N ASP A 156 -1.03 11.36 -14.58
CA ASP A 156 0.14 11.77 -15.34
C ASP A 156 0.68 10.61 -16.17
N ALA A 157 1.16 10.90 -17.38
CA ALA A 157 1.70 9.92 -18.30
C ALA A 157 3.10 10.30 -18.78
N SER A 158 4.11 9.53 -18.35
CA SER A 158 5.47 9.62 -18.86
C SER A 158 5.60 8.94 -20.24
N GLU A 159 6.82 8.82 -20.74
CA GLU A 159 7.11 8.02 -21.94
C GLU A 159 6.92 6.51 -21.69
N HIS A 160 7.14 6.05 -20.46
CA HIS A 160 7.26 4.62 -20.14
C HIS A 160 6.19 4.10 -19.20
N SER A 161 5.57 4.98 -18.43
CA SER A 161 4.62 4.63 -17.36
C SER A 161 3.48 5.63 -17.26
N MET A 162 2.41 5.20 -16.63
CA MET A 162 1.29 6.03 -16.19
C MET A 162 1.23 6.03 -14.68
N GLY A 163 0.83 7.14 -14.10
CA GLY A 163 0.68 7.34 -12.66
C GLY A 163 -0.63 8.01 -12.32
N ALA A 164 -1.10 7.75 -11.11
CA ALA A 164 -2.22 8.46 -10.53
C ALA A 164 -2.00 8.68 -9.03
N VAL A 165 -2.57 9.77 -8.53
CA VAL A 165 -2.66 10.09 -7.11
C VAL A 165 -4.13 10.33 -6.80
N LEU A 166 -4.70 9.50 -5.93
CA LEU A 166 -6.01 9.75 -5.37
C LEU A 166 -5.85 10.49 -4.06
N SER A 167 -6.40 11.69 -4.00
CA SER A 167 -6.43 12.54 -2.81
C SER A 167 -7.86 12.77 -2.35
N MET A 168 -8.05 13.11 -1.08
CA MET A 168 -9.30 13.51 -0.46
C MET A 168 -9.11 14.91 0.13
N VAL A 169 -10.09 15.80 -0.07
CA VAL A 169 -10.04 17.18 0.42
C VAL A 169 -10.57 17.21 1.84
N VAL A 170 -9.67 17.38 2.81
CA VAL A 170 -10.00 17.47 4.25
C VAL A 170 -9.58 18.85 4.75
N ASP A 171 -10.50 19.61 5.31
CA ASP A 171 -10.28 20.98 5.81
C ASP A 171 -9.62 21.90 4.75
N GLY A 172 -10.02 21.75 3.48
CA GLY A 172 -9.49 22.55 2.36
C GLY A 172 -8.08 22.15 1.92
N GLN A 173 -7.55 21.04 2.41
CA GLN A 173 -6.24 20.51 2.04
C GLN A 173 -6.38 19.12 1.40
N GLU A 174 -5.67 18.92 0.30
CA GLU A 174 -5.57 17.60 -0.31
C GLU A 174 -4.67 16.68 0.51
N ARG A 175 -5.22 15.52 0.90
CA ARG A 175 -4.51 14.46 1.59
C ARG A 175 -4.55 13.18 0.78
N VAL A 176 -3.41 12.56 0.62
CA VAL A 176 -3.28 11.37 -0.24
C VAL A 176 -3.97 10.16 0.38
N VAL A 177 -4.83 9.52 -0.40
CA VAL A 177 -5.49 8.24 -0.11
C VAL A 177 -4.68 7.07 -0.67
N ALA A 178 -4.19 7.20 -1.91
CA ALA A 178 -3.39 6.16 -2.54
C ALA A 178 -2.60 6.69 -3.74
N TYR A 179 -1.44 6.09 -3.98
CA TYR A 179 -0.72 6.18 -5.25
C TYR A 179 -1.02 4.95 -6.10
N ALA A 180 -1.13 5.16 -7.42
CA ALA A 180 -1.22 4.09 -8.39
C ALA A 180 -0.24 4.33 -9.54
N SER A 181 0.28 3.26 -10.14
CA SER A 181 1.18 3.38 -11.29
C SER A 181 1.22 2.08 -12.08
N LYS A 182 1.46 2.19 -13.40
CA LYS A 182 1.55 1.05 -14.31
C LYS A 182 2.50 1.38 -15.46
N VAL A 183 3.34 0.42 -15.85
CA VAL A 183 4.21 0.53 -17.01
C VAL A 183 3.40 0.29 -18.28
N PHE A 184 3.62 1.10 -19.31
CA PHE A 184 2.99 0.90 -20.62
C PHE A 184 3.48 -0.39 -21.30
N THR A 185 2.58 -1.07 -21.99
CA THR A 185 2.94 -2.15 -22.92
C THR A 185 3.73 -1.59 -24.10
N LYS A 186 4.41 -2.47 -24.85
CA LYS A 186 5.15 -2.05 -26.06
C LYS A 186 4.29 -1.27 -27.06
N CYS A 187 3.02 -1.68 -27.24
CA CYS A 187 2.10 -0.98 -28.15
C CYS A 187 1.70 0.40 -27.61
N GLN A 188 1.43 0.51 -26.31
CA GLN A 188 1.00 1.75 -25.66
C GLN A 188 2.12 2.82 -25.64
N ARG A 189 3.39 2.42 -25.59
CA ARG A 189 4.53 3.36 -25.68
C ARG A 189 4.58 4.09 -27.01
N ASN A 190 4.03 3.49 -28.08
CA ASN A 190 3.97 4.11 -29.40
C ASN A 190 2.79 5.09 -29.57
N TYR A 191 1.96 5.26 -28.54
CA TYR A 191 0.89 6.25 -28.56
C TYR A 191 1.47 7.67 -28.47
N CYS A 192 0.82 8.62 -29.14
CA CYS A 192 1.14 10.03 -28.94
C CYS A 192 0.82 10.47 -27.50
N VAL A 193 1.38 11.58 -27.07
CA VAL A 193 1.23 12.10 -25.70
C VAL A 193 -0.25 12.16 -25.29
N THR A 194 -1.10 12.79 -26.11
CA THR A 194 -2.55 12.91 -25.82
C THR A 194 -3.23 11.56 -25.60
N ARG A 195 -2.86 10.53 -26.38
CA ARG A 195 -3.44 9.19 -26.18
C ARG A 195 -2.93 8.51 -24.92
N ARG A 196 -1.68 8.76 -24.53
CA ARG A 196 -1.13 8.23 -23.26
C ARG A 196 -1.82 8.86 -22.06
N GLU A 197 -2.01 10.20 -22.09
CA GLU A 197 -2.75 10.92 -21.06
C GLU A 197 -4.19 10.40 -20.93
N LEU A 198 -4.92 10.33 -22.05
CA LEU A 198 -6.28 9.81 -22.04
C LEU A 198 -6.36 8.36 -21.57
N LEU A 199 -5.40 7.53 -21.98
CA LEU A 199 -5.32 6.14 -21.49
C LEU A 199 -5.09 6.08 -19.99
N THR A 200 -4.33 7.01 -19.41
CA THR A 200 -4.08 7.09 -17.99
C THR A 200 -5.38 7.41 -17.22
N VAL A 201 -6.12 8.42 -17.69
CA VAL A 201 -7.44 8.77 -17.11
C VAL A 201 -8.42 7.58 -17.15
N VAL A 202 -8.44 6.81 -18.24
CA VAL A 202 -9.36 5.65 -18.38
C VAL A 202 -8.87 4.43 -17.58
N THR A 203 -7.59 4.37 -17.24
CA THR A 203 -7.01 3.21 -16.52
C THR A 203 -7.19 3.32 -15.01
N PHE A 204 -7.20 4.51 -14.48
CA PHE A 204 -7.34 4.78 -13.05
C PHE A 204 -8.66 5.44 -12.71
#